data_9b39a67f2d1c43e8b44ed9809a142362
#
_entry.id   9b39a67f2d1c43e8b44ed9809a142362
#
_cell.length_a   1.000
_cell.length_b   1.000
_cell.length_c   1.000
_cell.angle_alpha   90.00
_cell.angle_beta   90.00
_cell.angle_gamma   90.00
#
_symmetry.space_group_name_H-M   'P 1'
#
loop_
_entity.id
_entity.type
_entity.pdbx_description
1 polymer ?
#
loop_
_entity_poly.entity_id
_entity_poly.type
_entity_poly.pdbx_seq_one_letter_code
_entity_poly.pdbx_strand_id
1 'polypeptide(L)'
;MALRTSLVSCWIALAYIGLCQAQVPPTAAPDQAALLKSADPKLAANKKLVFDMWRAIIQGAHTELAPKYFTEGYIQHNPNVATGRDAMVAYMKSTRPVRPIEPNITFPVIAIMAEGDLVMVATVSFSPDPEAPDHKYAGTHFDMFRIENGKIAEHWDSVAKSAAALHFDPNTQNKP
;
A
#
# COMPACT_ATOMS: atom_id res chain seq x y z
N MET A 1 -19.29 31.01 74.53
CA MET A 1 -18.93 29.67 74.02
C MET A 1 -19.42 29.60 72.58
N ALA A 2 -18.55 29.89 71.62
CA ALA A 2 -18.93 30.03 70.22
C ALA A 2 -18.42 28.77 69.50
N LEU A 3 -19.37 28.01 68.91
CA LEU A 3 -19.10 26.82 68.06
C LEU A 3 -18.63 27.28 66.69
N ARG A 4 -17.40 26.95 66.31
CA ARG A 4 -16.89 27.13 64.94
C ARG A 4 -17.18 25.86 64.12
N THR A 5 -18.08 25.98 63.17
CA THR A 5 -18.39 24.95 62.19
C THR A 5 -17.39 25.07 61.05
N SER A 6 -16.47 24.11 60.91
CA SER A 6 -15.54 23.99 59.77
C SER A 6 -16.25 23.30 58.62
N LEU A 7 -16.47 24.01 57.52
CA LEU A 7 -16.91 23.45 56.24
C LEU A 7 -15.70 22.82 55.53
N VAL A 8 -15.71 21.48 55.43
CA VAL A 8 -14.76 20.76 54.61
C VAL A 8 -15.28 20.75 53.19
N SER A 9 -14.66 21.55 52.31
CA SER A 9 -14.95 21.55 50.88
C SER A 9 -14.29 20.34 50.21
N CYS A 10 -15.08 19.35 49.85
CA CYS A 10 -14.63 18.18 49.11
C CYS A 10 -14.54 18.55 47.62
N TRP A 11 -13.33 18.74 47.09
CA TRP A 11 -13.09 18.95 45.67
C TRP A 11 -13.10 17.55 44.96
N ILE A 12 -14.18 17.27 44.22
CA ILE A 12 -14.24 16.12 43.33
C ILE A 12 -13.47 16.49 42.07
N ALA A 13 -12.23 16.03 41.94
CA ALA A 13 -11.49 16.09 40.71
C ALA A 13 -12.14 15.10 39.71
N LEU A 14 -12.92 15.58 38.75
CA LEU A 14 -13.32 14.80 37.58
C LEU A 14 -12.06 14.55 36.75
N ALA A 15 -11.51 13.32 36.87
CA ALA A 15 -10.53 12.86 35.94
C ALA A 15 -11.22 12.65 34.58
N TYR A 16 -10.98 13.54 33.63
CA TYR A 16 -11.30 13.33 32.23
C TYR A 16 -10.39 12.19 31.72
N ILE A 17 -10.90 10.98 31.76
CA ILE A 17 -10.30 9.86 31.01
C ILE A 17 -10.64 10.14 29.56
N GLY A 18 -9.73 10.81 28.84
CA GLY A 18 -9.80 10.93 27.41
C GLY A 18 -9.80 9.50 26.85
N LEU A 19 -10.94 9.05 26.32
CA LEU A 19 -11.01 7.82 25.54
C LEU A 19 -10.11 8.04 24.32
N CYS A 20 -8.85 7.59 24.41
CA CYS A 20 -8.00 7.43 23.24
C CYS A 20 -8.71 6.39 22.36
N GLN A 21 -9.41 6.87 21.32
CA GLN A 21 -10.03 5.95 20.36
C GLN A 21 -8.90 5.27 19.62
N ALA A 22 -8.81 3.95 19.74
CA ALA A 22 -7.89 3.15 18.98
C ALA A 22 -8.13 3.37 17.48
N GLN A 23 -7.06 3.39 16.69
CA GLN A 23 -7.15 3.48 15.24
C GLN A 23 -8.08 2.38 14.70
N VAL A 24 -9.01 2.72 13.80
CA VAL A 24 -9.75 1.74 13.01
C VAL A 24 -8.83 1.25 11.89
N PRO A 25 -8.46 -0.04 11.85
CA PRO A 25 -7.58 -0.56 10.81
C PRO A 25 -8.21 -0.42 9.42
N PRO A 26 -7.41 -0.13 8.36
CA PRO A 26 -7.90 -0.10 7.01
C PRO A 26 -8.37 -1.49 6.57
N THR A 27 -9.47 -1.54 5.79
CA THR A 27 -10.10 -2.79 5.36
C THR A 27 -9.99 -2.94 3.84
N ALA A 28 -9.65 -4.14 3.37
CA ALA A 28 -9.62 -4.47 1.95
C ALA A 28 -11.02 -4.47 1.34
N ALA A 29 -11.12 -4.09 0.06
CA ALA A 29 -12.34 -4.21 -0.71
C ALA A 29 -12.73 -5.70 -0.86
N PRO A 30 -14.00 -6.05 -0.65
CA PRO A 30 -14.45 -7.45 -0.74
C PRO A 30 -14.50 -7.97 -2.18
N ASP A 31 -14.60 -7.08 -3.17
CA ASP A 31 -14.70 -7.41 -4.60
C ASP A 31 -13.69 -6.57 -5.41
N GLN A 32 -12.57 -7.19 -5.77
CA GLN A 32 -11.54 -6.54 -6.57
C GLN A 32 -11.99 -6.28 -8.02
N ALA A 33 -12.90 -7.07 -8.57
CA ALA A 33 -13.42 -6.85 -9.92
C ALA A 33 -14.28 -5.56 -9.98
N ALA A 34 -14.96 -5.21 -8.91
CA ALA A 34 -15.70 -3.95 -8.82
C ALA A 34 -14.77 -2.73 -8.86
N LEU A 35 -13.53 -2.84 -8.34
CA LEU A 35 -12.56 -1.75 -8.35
C LEU A 35 -12.09 -1.37 -9.76
N LEU A 36 -12.22 -2.29 -10.74
CA LEU A 36 -11.79 -2.07 -12.12
C LEU A 36 -12.83 -1.30 -12.95
N LYS A 37 -14.06 -1.16 -12.46
CA LYS A 37 -15.14 -0.49 -13.18
C LYS A 37 -14.90 1.01 -13.27
N SER A 38 -15.26 1.58 -14.43
CA SER A 38 -15.35 3.02 -14.68
C SER A 38 -16.36 3.28 -15.78
N ALA A 39 -17.06 4.43 -15.75
CA ALA A 39 -17.90 4.88 -16.87
C ALA A 39 -17.05 5.29 -18.09
N ASP A 40 -15.80 5.71 -17.86
CA ASP A 40 -14.84 5.99 -18.92
C ASP A 40 -14.06 4.70 -19.26
N PRO A 41 -14.17 4.19 -20.52
CA PRO A 41 -13.46 2.99 -20.95
C PRO A 41 -11.95 3.09 -20.86
N LYS A 42 -11.36 4.29 -21.07
CA LYS A 42 -9.91 4.51 -20.94
C LYS A 42 -9.48 4.31 -19.49
N LEU A 43 -10.20 4.87 -18.54
CA LEU A 43 -9.90 4.72 -17.11
C LEU A 43 -10.08 3.26 -16.65
N ALA A 44 -11.12 2.56 -17.12
CA ALA A 44 -11.31 1.14 -16.87
C ALA A 44 -10.14 0.31 -17.42
N ALA A 45 -9.67 0.59 -18.64
CA ALA A 45 -8.53 -0.08 -19.26
C ALA A 45 -7.22 0.19 -18.48
N ASN A 46 -7.00 1.43 -18.04
CA ASN A 46 -5.82 1.80 -17.24
C ASN A 46 -5.80 1.07 -15.89
N LYS A 47 -6.94 1.02 -15.18
CA LYS A 47 -7.07 0.23 -13.94
C LYS A 47 -6.76 -1.24 -14.16
N LYS A 48 -7.32 -1.82 -15.23
CA LYS A 48 -7.08 -3.23 -15.58
C LYS A 48 -5.62 -3.49 -15.91
N LEU A 49 -4.95 -2.60 -16.65
CA LEU A 49 -3.53 -2.70 -16.96
C LEU A 49 -2.68 -2.81 -15.68
N VAL A 50 -2.90 -1.90 -14.73
CA VAL A 50 -2.17 -1.88 -13.45
C VAL A 50 -2.50 -3.12 -12.62
N PHE A 51 -3.76 -3.52 -12.55
CA PHE A 51 -4.19 -4.73 -11.86
C PHE A 51 -3.52 -6.00 -12.42
N ASP A 52 -3.51 -6.16 -13.75
CA ASP A 52 -2.88 -7.31 -14.42
C ASP A 52 -1.36 -7.31 -14.23
N MET A 53 -0.72 -6.13 -14.34
CA MET A 53 0.71 -5.97 -14.04
C MET A 53 1.01 -6.38 -12.59
N TRP A 54 0.19 -5.94 -11.65
CA TRP A 54 0.41 -6.26 -10.23
C TRP A 54 0.42 -7.77 -9.99
N ARG A 55 -0.57 -8.48 -10.52
CA ARG A 55 -0.64 -9.95 -10.40
C ARG A 55 0.52 -10.65 -11.08
N ALA A 56 0.87 -10.23 -12.29
CA ALA A 56 1.90 -10.89 -13.10
C ALA A 56 3.33 -10.56 -12.63
N ILE A 57 3.61 -9.28 -12.35
CA ILE A 57 4.97 -8.79 -12.08
C ILE A 57 5.23 -8.66 -10.59
N ILE A 58 4.38 -7.85 -9.87
CA ILE A 58 4.65 -7.57 -8.46
C ILE A 58 4.47 -8.82 -7.60
N GLN A 59 3.42 -9.59 -7.86
CA GLN A 59 3.07 -10.77 -7.08
C GLN A 59 3.68 -12.04 -7.66
N GLY A 60 3.54 -12.25 -8.98
CA GLY A 60 3.96 -13.48 -9.67
C GLY A 60 5.42 -13.52 -10.06
N ALA A 61 6.14 -12.37 -10.10
CA ALA A 61 7.52 -12.23 -10.55
C ALA A 61 7.77 -12.71 -11.99
N HIS A 62 6.74 -12.71 -12.86
CA HIS A 62 6.84 -13.04 -14.27
C HIS A 62 7.52 -11.91 -15.06
N THR A 63 8.79 -11.70 -14.83
CA THR A 63 9.56 -10.57 -15.36
C THR A 63 9.74 -10.61 -16.89
N GLU A 64 9.56 -11.76 -17.51
CA GLU A 64 9.51 -11.92 -18.97
C GLU A 64 8.33 -11.17 -19.60
N LEU A 65 7.29 -10.89 -18.83
CA LEU A 65 6.13 -10.09 -19.25
C LEU A 65 6.35 -8.58 -19.09
N ALA A 66 7.48 -8.13 -18.54
CA ALA A 66 7.74 -6.71 -18.33
C ALA A 66 7.60 -5.85 -19.59
N PRO A 67 8.02 -6.28 -20.81
CA PRO A 67 7.83 -5.49 -22.03
C PRO A 67 6.35 -5.28 -22.42
N LYS A 68 5.45 -6.13 -21.94
CA LYS A 68 4.00 -5.97 -22.12
C LYS A 68 3.45 -4.82 -21.25
N TYR A 69 3.94 -4.69 -20.05
CA TYR A 69 3.38 -3.79 -19.04
C TYR A 69 4.11 -2.45 -18.92
N PHE A 70 5.42 -2.42 -19.16
CA PHE A 70 6.25 -1.23 -18.92
C PHE A 70 6.86 -0.70 -20.22
N THR A 71 6.97 0.63 -20.30
CA THR A 71 7.80 1.27 -21.34
C THR A 71 9.27 0.91 -21.14
N GLU A 72 10.08 1.03 -22.18
CA GLU A 72 11.53 0.82 -22.08
C GLU A 72 12.19 1.84 -21.15
N GLY A 73 11.79 3.13 -21.30
CA GLY A 73 12.26 4.23 -20.49
C GLY A 73 11.49 4.41 -19.15
N TYR A 74 10.94 3.33 -18.58
CA TYR A 74 10.20 3.37 -17.32
C TYR A 74 10.96 4.13 -16.23
N ILE A 75 10.29 5.10 -15.59
CA ILE A 75 10.87 5.94 -14.53
C ILE A 75 10.39 5.44 -13.17
N GLN A 76 11.33 5.24 -12.26
CA GLN A 76 11.08 4.82 -10.89
C GLN A 76 11.43 5.93 -9.90
N HIS A 77 10.47 6.30 -9.04
CA HIS A 77 10.68 7.29 -7.98
C HIS A 77 10.90 6.67 -6.60
N ASN A 78 10.77 5.35 -6.47
CA ASN A 78 11.15 4.65 -5.24
C ASN A 78 12.68 4.74 -5.03
N PRO A 79 13.16 5.30 -3.88
CA PRO A 79 14.60 5.50 -3.65
C PRO A 79 15.40 4.20 -3.49
N ASN A 80 14.72 3.05 -3.42
CA ASN A 80 15.34 1.73 -3.24
C ASN A 80 15.48 0.94 -4.56
N VAL A 81 14.88 1.43 -5.66
CA VAL A 81 14.87 0.73 -6.95
C VAL A 81 15.39 1.69 -8.04
N ALA A 82 16.37 1.25 -8.81
CA ALA A 82 16.90 2.05 -9.89
C ALA A 82 15.87 2.24 -11.01
N THR A 83 15.95 3.38 -11.70
CA THR A 83 15.12 3.71 -12.87
C THR A 83 15.46 2.81 -14.08
N GLY A 84 14.47 2.58 -14.95
CA GLY A 84 14.56 1.73 -16.13
C GLY A 84 13.86 0.39 -15.96
N ARG A 85 13.22 -0.09 -17.05
CA ARG A 85 12.52 -1.37 -17.03
C ARG A 85 13.45 -2.53 -16.65
N ASP A 86 14.67 -2.55 -17.18
CA ASP A 86 15.62 -3.65 -16.90
C ASP A 86 16.10 -3.64 -15.45
N ALA A 87 16.26 -2.46 -14.84
CA ALA A 87 16.59 -2.33 -13.42
C ALA A 87 15.45 -2.85 -12.54
N MET A 88 14.20 -2.53 -12.88
CA MET A 88 13.03 -3.07 -12.19
C MET A 88 12.96 -4.60 -12.34
N VAL A 89 13.21 -5.16 -13.53
CA VAL A 89 13.29 -6.61 -13.77
C VAL A 89 14.37 -7.26 -12.90
N ALA A 90 15.56 -6.66 -12.84
CA ALA A 90 16.67 -7.17 -12.02
C ALA A 90 16.29 -7.18 -10.52
N TYR A 91 15.66 -6.11 -10.03
CA TYR A 91 15.16 -6.01 -8.66
C TYR A 91 14.14 -7.11 -8.35
N MET A 92 13.13 -7.31 -9.23
CA MET A 92 12.11 -8.33 -9.02
C MET A 92 12.73 -9.75 -8.95
N LYS A 93 13.65 -10.07 -9.85
CA LYS A 93 14.35 -11.36 -9.87
C LYS A 93 15.20 -11.61 -8.62
N SER A 94 15.77 -10.55 -8.03
CA SER A 94 16.61 -10.67 -6.84
C SER A 94 15.84 -10.81 -5.54
N THR A 95 14.58 -10.35 -5.51
CA THR A 95 13.81 -10.25 -4.26
C THR A 95 12.78 -11.34 -4.06
N ARG A 96 12.32 -12.00 -5.15
CA ARG A 96 11.22 -12.97 -5.03
C ARG A 96 11.27 -14.07 -6.09
N PRO A 97 10.83 -15.31 -5.75
CA PRO A 97 10.69 -16.41 -6.73
C PRO A 97 9.45 -16.20 -7.61
N VAL A 98 9.46 -16.81 -8.79
CA VAL A 98 8.28 -16.88 -9.67
C VAL A 98 7.19 -17.71 -8.99
N ARG A 99 5.95 -17.23 -9.08
CA ARG A 99 4.74 -17.85 -8.53
C ARG A 99 3.62 -17.85 -9.58
N PRO A 100 2.59 -18.70 -9.47
CA PRO A 100 1.42 -18.66 -10.34
C PRO A 100 0.78 -17.27 -10.36
N ILE A 101 0.25 -16.87 -11.52
CA ILE A 101 -0.53 -15.63 -11.65
C ILE A 101 -1.94 -15.92 -11.11
N GLU A 102 -2.19 -15.49 -9.90
CA GLU A 102 -3.48 -15.64 -9.24
C GLU A 102 -4.57 -14.78 -9.91
N PRO A 103 -5.87 -15.16 -9.84
CA PRO A 103 -6.96 -14.38 -10.42
C PRO A 103 -7.15 -13.01 -9.74
N ASN A 104 -6.76 -12.89 -8.47
CA ASN A 104 -6.83 -11.67 -7.69
C ASN A 104 -5.45 -11.27 -7.15
N ILE A 105 -5.30 -10.00 -6.80
CA ILE A 105 -4.15 -9.52 -6.00
C ILE A 105 -4.30 -10.13 -4.60
N THR A 106 -3.29 -10.81 -4.10
CA THR A 106 -3.30 -11.46 -2.78
C THR A 106 -3.05 -10.47 -1.63
N PHE A 107 -2.52 -9.27 -1.94
CA PHE A 107 -2.47 -8.18 -0.97
C PHE A 107 -3.86 -7.65 -0.68
N PRO A 108 -4.13 -7.16 0.54
CA PRO A 108 -5.39 -6.53 0.85
C PRO A 108 -5.53 -5.19 0.11
N VAL A 109 -6.14 -5.18 -1.08
CA VAL A 109 -6.38 -3.97 -1.89
C VAL A 109 -7.58 -3.23 -1.33
N ILE A 110 -7.42 -1.95 -1.00
CA ILE A 110 -8.47 -1.06 -0.51
C ILE A 110 -9.22 -0.42 -1.68
N ALA A 111 -8.47 0.14 -2.65
CA ALA A 111 -9.03 0.86 -3.78
C ALA A 111 -8.10 0.84 -4.99
N ILE A 112 -8.68 0.96 -6.20
CA ILE A 112 -7.98 1.28 -7.43
C ILE A 112 -8.70 2.46 -8.06
N MET A 113 -8.04 3.61 -8.14
CA MET A 113 -8.58 4.86 -8.69
C MET A 113 -7.81 5.24 -9.95
N ALA A 114 -8.49 5.88 -10.91
CA ALA A 114 -7.85 6.38 -12.12
C ALA A 114 -8.42 7.73 -12.52
N GLU A 115 -7.53 8.63 -12.94
CA GLU A 115 -7.88 9.95 -13.51
C GLU A 115 -6.85 10.33 -14.58
N GLY A 116 -7.32 10.70 -15.76
CA GLY A 116 -6.45 11.03 -16.88
C GLY A 116 -5.60 9.84 -17.32
N ASP A 117 -4.30 9.93 -17.12
CA ASP A 117 -3.30 8.89 -17.37
C ASP A 117 -2.72 8.28 -16.08
N LEU A 118 -3.22 8.70 -14.91
CA LEU A 118 -2.78 8.23 -13.61
C LEU A 118 -3.68 7.12 -13.08
N VAL A 119 -3.07 6.13 -12.44
CA VAL A 119 -3.75 5.09 -11.67
C VAL A 119 -3.12 5.00 -10.30
N MET A 120 -3.93 5.04 -9.24
CA MET A 120 -3.51 4.85 -7.86
C MET A 120 -4.08 3.55 -7.31
N VAL A 121 -3.24 2.77 -6.64
CA VAL A 121 -3.61 1.57 -5.89
C VAL A 121 -3.34 1.83 -4.41
N ALA A 122 -4.37 1.69 -3.59
CA ALA A 122 -4.25 1.74 -2.14
C ALA A 122 -4.33 0.30 -1.58
N THR A 123 -3.37 -0.06 -0.73
CA THR A 123 -3.30 -1.38 -0.09
C THR A 123 -3.16 -1.25 1.43
N VAL A 124 -3.57 -2.28 2.16
CA VAL A 124 -3.20 -2.38 3.58
C VAL A 124 -1.73 -2.78 3.68
N SER A 125 -0.98 -2.05 4.49
CA SER A 125 0.40 -2.38 4.85
C SER A 125 0.48 -2.76 6.32
N PHE A 126 1.43 -3.64 6.66
CA PHE A 126 1.68 -4.05 8.04
C PHE A 126 3.12 -3.67 8.42
N SER A 127 3.25 -2.92 9.52
CA SER A 127 4.54 -2.46 10.05
C SER A 127 4.71 -2.90 11.49
N PRO A 128 5.94 -3.14 11.96
CA PRO A 128 6.20 -3.39 13.38
C PRO A 128 5.69 -2.24 14.23
N ASP A 129 5.03 -2.56 15.34
CA ASP A 129 4.56 -1.56 16.29
C ASP A 129 5.76 -1.06 17.12
N PRO A 130 6.08 0.25 17.12
CA PRO A 130 7.20 0.79 17.88
C PRO A 130 6.99 0.71 19.40
N GLU A 131 5.73 0.63 19.86
CA GLU A 131 5.38 0.50 21.27
C GLU A 131 5.21 -0.95 21.72
N ALA A 132 5.04 -1.89 20.78
CA ALA A 132 4.88 -3.32 21.02
C ALA A 132 5.60 -4.13 19.93
N PRO A 133 6.94 -4.32 20.00
CA PRO A 133 7.76 -4.90 18.92
C PRO A 133 7.35 -6.29 18.41
N ASP A 134 6.64 -7.06 19.25
CA ASP A 134 6.10 -8.38 18.90
C ASP A 134 4.75 -8.30 18.15
N HIS A 135 4.24 -7.09 17.97
CA HIS A 135 2.99 -6.81 17.26
C HIS A 135 3.24 -6.03 15.97
N LYS A 136 2.26 -6.04 15.09
CA LYS A 136 2.22 -5.18 13.91
C LYS A 136 0.96 -4.32 13.94
N TYR A 137 1.06 -3.11 13.41
CA TYR A 137 -0.11 -2.29 13.14
C TYR A 137 -0.40 -2.24 11.64
N ALA A 138 -1.68 -2.08 11.31
CA ALA A 138 -2.12 -1.91 9.93
C ALA A 138 -2.11 -0.43 9.56
N GLY A 139 -1.51 -0.12 8.42
CA GLY A 139 -1.52 1.20 7.80
C GLY A 139 -2.02 1.11 6.36
N THR A 140 -1.91 2.22 5.62
CA THR A 140 -2.25 2.26 4.20
C THR A 140 -1.00 2.62 3.39
N HIS A 141 -0.74 1.88 2.34
CA HIS A 141 0.30 2.14 1.36
C HIS A 141 -0.32 2.56 0.03
N PHE A 142 0.32 3.49 -0.67
CA PHE A 142 -0.14 4.01 -1.96
C PHE A 142 0.95 3.82 -3.00
N ASP A 143 0.54 3.25 -4.14
CA ASP A 143 1.33 3.18 -5.37
C ASP A 143 0.60 3.96 -6.45
N MET A 144 1.29 4.83 -7.15
CA MET A 144 0.75 5.60 -8.27
C MET A 144 1.55 5.32 -9.53
N PHE A 145 0.83 5.15 -10.63
CA PHE A 145 1.39 4.81 -11.95
C PHE A 145 0.90 5.81 -12.99
N ARG A 146 1.80 6.25 -13.89
CA ARG A 146 1.42 6.98 -15.11
C ARG A 146 1.43 6.03 -16.28
N ILE A 147 0.36 6.11 -17.07
CA ILE A 147 0.15 5.27 -18.24
C ILE A 147 0.44 6.08 -19.51
N GLU A 148 1.25 5.51 -20.38
CA GLU A 148 1.61 6.09 -21.67
C GLU A 148 1.51 5.00 -22.76
N ASN A 149 0.71 5.24 -23.79
CA ASN A 149 0.52 4.32 -24.92
C ASN A 149 0.14 2.88 -24.48
N GLY A 150 -0.72 2.76 -23.44
CA GLY A 150 -1.18 1.48 -22.90
C GLY A 150 -0.11 0.71 -22.09
N LYS A 151 0.94 1.39 -21.64
CA LYS A 151 1.98 0.82 -20.77
C LYS A 151 2.25 1.76 -19.59
N ILE A 152 2.79 1.19 -18.52
CA ILE A 152 3.25 1.95 -17.34
C ILE A 152 4.58 2.61 -17.69
N ALA A 153 4.61 3.93 -17.64
CA ALA A 153 5.78 4.74 -17.94
C ALA A 153 6.49 5.25 -16.68
N GLU A 154 5.76 5.33 -15.54
CA GLU A 154 6.30 5.95 -14.34
C GLU A 154 5.59 5.43 -13.08
N HIS A 155 6.32 5.39 -11.96
CA HIS A 155 5.82 4.88 -10.69
C HIS A 155 6.32 5.69 -9.51
N TRP A 156 5.42 5.99 -8.58
CA TRP A 156 5.68 6.60 -7.28
C TRP A 156 5.09 5.73 -6.18
N ASP A 157 5.76 5.68 -5.06
CA ASP A 157 5.26 5.12 -3.81
C ASP A 157 5.72 5.92 -2.59
N SER A 158 5.13 5.64 -1.44
CA SER A 158 5.39 6.36 -0.18
C SER A 158 6.41 5.62 0.69
N VAL A 159 7.55 5.18 0.12
CA VAL A 159 8.56 4.44 0.88
C VAL A 159 9.77 5.31 1.23
N ALA A 160 10.30 5.08 2.44
CA ALA A 160 11.59 5.62 2.84
C ALA A 160 12.73 4.76 2.28
N LYS A 161 13.90 5.38 2.07
CA LYS A 161 15.12 4.64 1.73
C LYS A 161 15.51 3.71 2.89
N SER A 162 15.65 2.42 2.60
CA SER A 162 15.92 1.39 3.61
C SER A 162 16.68 0.21 3.02
N ALA A 163 17.66 -0.31 3.75
CA ALA A 163 18.35 -1.54 3.37
C ALA A 163 17.40 -2.76 3.32
N ALA A 164 16.37 -2.79 4.16
CA ALA A 164 15.37 -3.87 4.17
C ALA A 164 14.55 -3.91 2.87
N ALA A 165 14.33 -2.76 2.22
CA ALA A 165 13.59 -2.71 0.96
C ALA A 165 14.30 -3.41 -0.20
N LEU A 166 15.63 -3.55 -0.13
CA LEU A 166 16.42 -4.28 -1.14
C LEU A 166 16.14 -5.78 -1.14
N HIS A 167 15.48 -6.30 -0.11
CA HIS A 167 15.15 -7.71 0.05
C HIS A 167 13.66 -7.95 0.25
N PHE A 168 12.83 -6.92 0.00
CA PHE A 168 11.39 -6.97 0.28
C PHE A 168 10.65 -7.87 -0.72
N ASP A 169 10.08 -8.98 -0.21
CA ASP A 169 9.08 -9.78 -0.92
C ASP A 169 7.70 -9.55 -0.31
N PRO A 170 6.83 -8.79 -0.99
CA PRO A 170 5.53 -8.43 -0.44
C PRO A 170 4.62 -9.64 -0.18
N ASN A 171 4.81 -10.76 -0.87
CA ASN A 171 4.02 -11.98 -0.65
C ASN A 171 4.28 -12.63 0.72
N THR A 172 5.42 -12.36 1.33
CA THR A 172 5.82 -12.96 2.61
C THR A 172 5.93 -11.94 3.73
N GLN A 173 6.30 -10.71 3.42
CA GLN A 173 6.66 -9.69 4.41
C GLN A 173 5.53 -8.70 4.73
N ASN A 174 4.61 -8.46 3.77
CA ASN A 174 3.43 -7.60 4.00
C ASN A 174 2.23 -8.44 4.45
N LYS A 175 2.33 -9.02 5.64
CA LYS A 175 1.27 -9.83 6.27
C LYS A 175 1.08 -9.43 7.72
N PRO A 176 -0.14 -9.63 8.30
CA PRO A 176 -0.42 -9.39 9.70
C PRO A 176 0.53 -10.13 10.64
#